data_768707d9ce587fd40b43a881fae1ac61
#
_entry.id   768707d9ce587fd40b43a881fae1ac61
#
_cell.length_a   1.000
_cell.length_b   1.000
_cell.length_c   1.000
_cell.angle_alpha   90.00
_cell.angle_beta   90.00
_cell.angle_gamma   90.00
#
_symmetry.space_group_name_H-M   'P 1'
#
loop_
_entity.id
_entity.type
_entity.pdbx_description
1 polymer ?
#
loop_
_entity_poly.entity_id
_entity_poly.type
_entity_poly.pdbx_seq_one_letter_code
_entity_poly.pdbx_strand_id
1 'polypeptide(L)'
;MNPLICNGWTIFFHPLFYSQWLSLVEKVKKLKAKLEPTDFVIHPDVKLLKAIDTGIREKISLDPFASHFALQKPLQKYGRLKKMGLPNRYRLFFRAFQERKVIIILWLGFPRKQGDKKDCYQVFTKKVINGEFPNSLEELLEE
;
A
#
# COMPACT_ATOMS: atom_id res chain seq x y z
N MET A 1 -14.12 3.45 7.05
CA MET A 1 -14.13 2.96 5.66
C MET A 1 -14.60 1.51 5.62
N ASN A 2 -15.30 1.13 4.57
CA ASN A 2 -15.74 -0.25 4.42
C ASN A 2 -14.59 -1.08 3.85
N PRO A 3 -14.35 -2.29 4.39
CA PRO A 3 -13.30 -3.14 3.85
C PRO A 3 -13.64 -3.66 2.46
N LEU A 4 -12.59 -3.98 1.70
CA LEU A 4 -12.72 -4.66 0.42
C LEU A 4 -12.65 -6.16 0.63
N ILE A 5 -13.32 -6.91 -0.21
CA ILE A 5 -13.21 -8.37 -0.21
C ILE A 5 -12.73 -8.80 -1.58
N CYS A 6 -11.53 -9.39 -1.62
CA CYS A 6 -10.89 -9.83 -2.87
C CYS A 6 -10.25 -11.18 -2.65
N ASN A 7 -10.57 -12.15 -3.51
CA ASN A 7 -9.98 -13.50 -3.48
C ASN A 7 -10.07 -14.17 -2.10
N GLY A 8 -11.16 -13.92 -1.39
CA GLY A 8 -11.39 -14.51 -0.06
C GLY A 8 -10.74 -13.77 1.10
N TRP A 9 -10.04 -12.69 0.81
CA TRP A 9 -9.39 -11.86 1.83
C TRP A 9 -10.20 -10.60 2.09
N THR A 10 -10.33 -10.24 3.39
CA THR A 10 -10.92 -8.95 3.80
C THR A 10 -9.79 -7.96 3.95
N ILE A 11 -9.84 -6.86 3.20
CA ILE A 11 -8.74 -5.89 3.11
C ILE A 11 -9.14 -4.59 3.79
N PHE A 12 -8.36 -4.19 4.80
CA PHE A 12 -8.52 -2.92 5.49
C PHE A 12 -7.38 -1.98 5.12
N PHE A 13 -7.66 -0.68 5.13
CA PHE A 13 -6.63 0.35 4.95
C PHE A 13 -6.33 0.95 6.33
N HIS A 14 -5.07 0.86 6.74
CA HIS A 14 -4.61 1.55 7.95
C HIS A 14 -4.79 3.06 7.76
N PRO A 15 -5.10 3.82 8.82
CA PRO A 15 -5.29 5.28 8.69
C PRO A 15 -4.19 6.03 7.95
N LEU A 16 -2.92 5.64 8.12
CA LEU A 16 -1.81 6.26 7.39
C LEU A 16 -1.94 6.04 5.89
N PHE A 17 -2.21 4.80 5.47
CA PHE A 17 -2.40 4.52 4.05
C PHE A 17 -3.69 5.14 3.53
N TYR A 18 -4.76 5.08 4.32
CA TYR A 18 -6.06 5.62 3.90
C TYR A 18 -5.95 7.11 3.58
N SER A 19 -5.21 7.87 4.40
CA SER A 19 -4.94 9.27 4.14
C SER A 19 -4.21 9.48 2.81
N GLN A 20 -3.19 8.66 2.53
CA GLN A 20 -2.46 8.72 1.26
C GLN A 20 -3.37 8.39 0.07
N TRP A 21 -4.21 7.38 0.24
CA TRP A 21 -5.17 6.93 -0.77
C TRP A 21 -6.17 8.03 -1.12
N LEU A 22 -6.80 8.65 -0.10
CA LEU A 22 -7.77 9.73 -0.31
C LEU A 22 -7.13 10.92 -1.00
N SER A 23 -5.93 11.28 -0.61
CA SER A 23 -5.19 12.38 -1.25
C SER A 23 -4.95 12.11 -2.73
N LEU A 24 -4.56 10.89 -3.07
CA LEU A 24 -4.30 10.50 -4.45
C LEU A 24 -5.60 10.47 -5.28
N VAL A 25 -6.67 9.91 -4.71
CA VAL A 25 -7.99 9.88 -5.35
C VAL A 25 -8.46 11.31 -5.66
N GLU A 26 -8.28 12.24 -4.73
CA GLU A 26 -8.67 13.64 -4.92
C GLU A 26 -7.89 14.29 -6.07
N LYS A 27 -6.59 14.04 -6.14
CA LYS A 27 -5.75 14.53 -7.25
C LYS A 27 -6.22 14.00 -8.60
N VAL A 28 -6.53 12.70 -8.64
CA VAL A 28 -6.98 12.05 -9.89
C VAL A 28 -8.33 12.61 -10.33
N LYS A 29 -9.25 12.86 -9.40
CA LYS A 29 -10.54 13.46 -9.72
C LYS A 29 -10.38 14.85 -10.34
N LYS A 30 -9.47 15.66 -9.81
CA LYS A 30 -9.18 16.99 -10.35
C LYS A 30 -8.58 16.90 -11.75
N LEU A 31 -7.69 15.95 -11.97
CA LEU A 31 -7.09 15.74 -13.29
C LEU A 31 -8.13 15.30 -14.31
N LYS A 32 -9.05 14.43 -13.91
CA LYS A 32 -10.12 13.97 -14.80
C LYS A 32 -11.00 15.13 -15.28
N ALA A 33 -11.23 16.12 -14.42
CA ALA A 33 -12.03 17.30 -14.77
C ALA A 33 -11.27 18.27 -15.69
N LYS A 34 -9.94 18.24 -15.71
CA LYS A 34 -9.13 19.21 -16.45
C LYS A 34 -8.52 18.68 -17.74
N LEU A 35 -8.19 17.40 -17.80
CA LEU A 35 -7.42 16.83 -18.90
C LEU A 35 -8.29 16.11 -19.92
N GLU A 36 -7.85 16.12 -21.17
CA GLU A 36 -8.43 15.27 -22.20
C GLU A 36 -8.20 13.79 -21.83
N PRO A 37 -9.09 12.87 -22.25
CA PRO A 37 -8.94 11.46 -21.88
C PRO A 37 -7.57 10.86 -22.22
N THR A 38 -6.98 11.23 -23.35
CA THR A 38 -5.67 10.72 -23.76
C THR A 38 -4.57 11.18 -22.83
N ASP A 39 -4.62 12.42 -22.36
CA ASP A 39 -3.63 12.98 -21.45
C ASP A 39 -3.84 12.46 -20.02
N PHE A 40 -5.10 12.24 -19.65
CA PHE A 40 -5.45 11.72 -18.33
C PHE A 40 -4.86 10.34 -18.10
N VAL A 41 -5.04 9.40 -19.04
CA VAL A 41 -4.62 8.01 -18.83
C VAL A 41 -3.10 7.84 -18.73
N ILE A 42 -2.32 8.79 -19.25
CA ILE A 42 -0.84 8.72 -19.16
C ILE A 42 -0.26 9.52 -18.01
N HIS A 43 -1.09 10.25 -17.26
CA HIS A 43 -0.59 11.07 -16.15
C HIS A 43 -0.02 10.17 -15.03
N PRO A 44 1.14 10.52 -14.46
CA PRO A 44 1.77 9.69 -13.41
C PRO A 44 0.87 9.39 -12.21
N ASP A 45 0.08 10.35 -11.74
CA ASP A 45 -0.82 10.13 -10.60
C ASP A 45 -1.93 9.14 -10.92
N VAL A 46 -2.44 9.17 -12.15
CA VAL A 46 -3.47 8.23 -12.61
C VAL A 46 -2.88 6.82 -12.71
N LYS A 47 -1.68 6.70 -13.25
CA LYS A 47 -0.97 5.43 -13.34
C LYS A 47 -0.65 4.86 -11.95
N LEU A 48 -0.25 5.74 -11.02
CA LEU A 48 0.04 5.33 -9.64
C LEU A 48 -1.22 4.78 -8.95
N LEU A 49 -2.34 5.50 -9.05
CA LEU A 49 -3.60 5.05 -8.46
C LEU A 49 -4.00 3.68 -9.01
N LYS A 50 -3.93 3.52 -10.33
CA LYS A 50 -4.27 2.26 -10.99
C LYS A 50 -3.33 1.12 -10.53
N ALA A 51 -2.03 1.39 -10.43
CA ALA A 51 -1.05 0.40 -10.01
C ALA A 51 -1.29 -0.06 -8.57
N ILE A 52 -1.63 0.87 -7.67
CA ILE A 52 -1.94 0.53 -6.28
C ILE A 52 -3.22 -0.31 -6.22
N ASP A 53 -4.27 0.11 -6.90
CA ASP A 53 -5.54 -0.61 -6.91
C ASP A 53 -5.37 -2.03 -7.47
N THR A 54 -4.72 -2.17 -8.61
CA THR A 54 -4.43 -3.47 -9.23
C THR A 54 -3.55 -4.32 -8.30
N GLY A 55 -2.54 -3.70 -7.68
CA GLY A 55 -1.65 -4.39 -6.74
C GLY A 55 -2.39 -4.98 -5.57
N ILE A 56 -3.32 -4.23 -4.99
CA ILE A 56 -4.11 -4.71 -3.85
C ILE A 56 -5.10 -5.81 -4.29
N ARG A 57 -5.88 -5.56 -5.32
CA ARG A 57 -6.98 -6.43 -5.74
C ARG A 57 -6.52 -7.70 -6.46
N GLU A 58 -5.46 -7.62 -7.25
CA GLU A 58 -5.07 -8.70 -8.15
C GLU A 58 -3.72 -9.33 -7.84
N LYS A 59 -2.88 -8.69 -7.02
CA LYS A 59 -1.54 -9.20 -6.70
C LYS A 59 -1.44 -9.63 -5.25
N ILE A 60 -1.59 -8.70 -4.32
CA ILE A 60 -1.46 -9.01 -2.89
C ILE A 60 -2.56 -9.97 -2.45
N SER A 61 -3.80 -9.72 -2.84
CA SER A 61 -4.93 -10.56 -2.40
C SER A 61 -4.92 -11.96 -2.99
N LEU A 62 -4.20 -12.17 -4.08
CA LEU A 62 -4.09 -13.50 -4.68
C LEU A 62 -3.27 -14.44 -3.80
N ASP A 63 -2.14 -13.98 -3.29
CA ASP A 63 -1.30 -14.72 -2.34
C ASP A 63 -0.41 -13.75 -1.55
N PRO A 64 -0.90 -13.23 -0.43
CA PRO A 64 -0.13 -12.24 0.34
C PRO A 64 1.15 -12.79 0.97
N PHE A 65 1.28 -14.11 1.05
CA PHE A 65 2.48 -14.76 1.60
C PHE A 65 3.45 -15.21 0.53
N ALA A 66 3.24 -14.82 -0.72
CA ALA A 66 4.16 -15.15 -1.81
C ALA A 66 5.58 -14.64 -1.50
N SER A 67 6.59 -15.40 -1.92
CA SER A 67 7.98 -15.09 -1.59
C SER A 67 8.42 -13.72 -2.11
N HIS A 68 7.87 -13.26 -3.24
CA HIS A 68 8.24 -11.97 -3.80
C HIS A 68 7.73 -10.78 -3.00
N PHE A 69 6.82 -10.99 -2.02
CA PHE A 69 6.38 -9.95 -1.10
C PHE A 69 7.14 -10.00 0.23
N ALA A 70 7.87 -11.08 0.50
CA ALA A 70 8.50 -11.30 1.79
C ALA A 70 9.61 -10.29 2.09
N LEU A 71 9.70 -9.90 3.35
CA LEU A 71 10.74 -9.00 3.85
C LEU A 71 11.67 -9.73 4.81
N GLN A 72 12.90 -9.26 4.89
CA GLN A 72 13.91 -9.79 5.79
C GLN A 72 13.73 -9.22 7.19
N LYS A 73 14.33 -9.89 8.20
CA LYS A 73 14.34 -9.39 9.57
C LYS A 73 14.87 -7.96 9.62
N PRO A 74 14.31 -7.09 10.44
CA PRO A 74 13.28 -7.36 11.46
C PRO A 74 11.84 -7.23 10.95
N LEU A 75 11.62 -7.14 9.64
CA LEU A 75 10.32 -6.88 9.03
C LEU A 75 9.61 -8.15 8.51
N GLN A 76 10.02 -9.33 8.97
CA GLN A 76 9.51 -10.60 8.42
C GLN A 76 8.00 -10.82 8.64
N LYS A 77 7.37 -10.08 9.54
CA LYS A 77 5.91 -10.15 9.74
C LYS A 77 5.12 -9.38 8.68
N TYR A 78 5.82 -8.57 7.89
CA TYR A 78 5.20 -7.68 6.92
C TYR A 78 5.53 -8.12 5.50
N GLY A 79 4.74 -7.65 4.54
CA GLY A 79 5.04 -7.83 3.13
C GLY A 79 5.14 -6.49 2.43
N ARG A 80 5.66 -6.49 1.22
CA ARG A 80 5.68 -5.28 0.41
C ARG A 80 5.54 -5.62 -1.07
N LEU A 81 4.78 -4.77 -1.74
CA LEU A 81 4.67 -4.79 -3.20
C LEU A 81 5.69 -3.79 -3.75
N LYS A 82 6.53 -4.25 -4.69
CA LYS A 82 7.42 -3.40 -5.46
C LYS A 82 7.34 -3.82 -6.90
N LYS A 83 7.59 -2.90 -7.83
CA LYS A 83 7.41 -3.17 -9.26
C LYS A 83 5.97 -3.57 -9.53
N MET A 84 5.69 -4.45 -10.46
CA MET A 84 4.32 -4.89 -10.78
C MET A 84 3.38 -3.73 -11.09
N GLY A 85 3.89 -2.73 -11.81
CA GLY A 85 3.13 -1.54 -12.17
C GLY A 85 3.44 -0.32 -11.31
N LEU A 86 3.97 -0.49 -10.10
CA LEU A 86 4.38 0.64 -9.28
C LEU A 86 5.62 1.34 -9.89
N PRO A 87 5.67 2.68 -9.83
CA PRO A 87 6.87 3.39 -10.27
C PRO A 87 8.10 2.94 -9.49
N ASN A 88 9.26 3.09 -10.10
CA ASN A 88 10.52 2.73 -9.49
C ASN A 88 10.69 3.41 -8.13
N ARG A 89 11.20 2.66 -7.13
CA ARG A 89 11.42 3.12 -5.75
C ARG A 89 10.15 3.29 -4.90
N TYR A 90 8.96 3.08 -5.45
CA TYR A 90 7.74 3.02 -4.64
C TYR A 90 7.61 1.63 -4.01
N ARG A 91 7.12 1.58 -2.77
CA ARG A 91 6.91 0.33 -2.03
C ARG A 91 5.60 0.41 -1.27
N LEU A 92 4.73 -0.57 -1.46
CA LEU A 92 3.47 -0.64 -0.73
C LEU A 92 3.58 -1.71 0.34
N PHE A 93 3.56 -1.28 1.60
CA PHE A 93 3.73 -2.19 2.74
C PHE A 93 2.37 -2.65 3.27
N PHE A 94 2.31 -3.92 3.64
CA PHE A 94 1.08 -4.52 4.16
C PHE A 94 1.41 -5.60 5.19
N ARG A 95 0.37 -6.04 5.88
CA ARG A 95 0.45 -7.19 6.79
C ARG A 95 -0.77 -8.08 6.58
N ALA A 96 -0.55 -9.39 6.56
CA ALA A 96 -1.62 -10.36 6.37
C ALA A 96 -1.71 -11.29 7.58
N PHE A 97 -2.95 -11.66 7.93
CA PHE A 97 -3.26 -12.58 9.02
C PHE A 97 -4.02 -13.76 8.44
N GLN A 98 -3.37 -14.92 8.40
CA GLN A 98 -3.90 -16.13 7.77
C GLN A 98 -5.16 -16.66 8.49
N GLU A 99 -5.16 -16.59 9.82
CA GLU A 99 -6.23 -17.20 10.60
C GLU A 99 -7.62 -16.61 10.32
N ARG A 100 -7.69 -15.34 9.94
CA ARG A 100 -8.98 -14.69 9.63
C ARG A 100 -9.07 -14.19 8.21
N LYS A 101 -8.07 -14.48 7.41
CA LYS A 101 -8.02 -14.02 6.02
C LYS A 101 -8.17 -12.49 5.93
N VAL A 102 -7.36 -11.77 6.72
CA VAL A 102 -7.36 -10.31 6.76
C VAL A 102 -6.03 -9.77 6.24
N ILE A 103 -6.10 -8.77 5.38
CA ILE A 103 -4.93 -8.00 4.92
C ILE A 103 -5.13 -6.56 5.33
N ILE A 104 -4.08 -5.95 5.88
CA ILE A 104 -4.08 -4.53 6.21
C ILE A 104 -3.05 -3.85 5.34
N ILE A 105 -3.47 -2.87 4.54
CA ILE A 105 -2.56 -2.05 3.76
C ILE A 105 -2.10 -0.92 4.67
N LEU A 106 -0.79 -0.83 4.91
CA LEU A 106 -0.24 -0.02 5.98
C LEU A 106 0.25 1.34 5.53
N TRP A 107 1.03 1.40 4.47
CA TRP A 107 1.71 2.62 4.10
C TRP A 107 2.34 2.51 2.71
N LEU A 108 2.28 3.59 1.94
CA LEU A 108 2.95 3.70 0.65
C LEU A 108 4.24 4.49 0.84
N GLY A 109 5.38 3.81 0.71
CA GLY A 109 6.69 4.45 0.72
C GLY A 109 7.05 4.94 -0.66
N PHE A 110 7.59 6.15 -0.73
CA PHE A 110 7.99 6.77 -1.99
C PHE A 110 9.22 7.65 -1.76
N PRO A 111 10.01 7.94 -2.81
CA PRO A 111 11.14 8.84 -2.67
C PRO A 111 10.64 10.26 -2.39
N ARG A 112 11.16 10.89 -1.32
CA ARG A 112 10.75 12.25 -0.93
C ARG A 112 11.32 13.29 -1.87
N LYS A 113 12.58 13.09 -2.27
CA LYS A 113 13.28 13.97 -3.20
C LYS A 113 14.47 13.22 -3.78
N GLN A 114 14.98 13.72 -4.89
CA GLN A 114 16.17 13.16 -5.52
C GLN A 114 17.36 13.27 -4.56
N GLY A 115 18.10 12.19 -4.41
CA GLY A 115 19.27 12.15 -3.54
C GLY A 115 18.96 11.90 -2.07
N ASP A 116 17.69 11.67 -1.71
CA ASP A 116 17.32 11.34 -0.33
C ASP A 116 17.98 10.01 0.06
N LYS A 117 18.77 10.02 1.14
CA LYS A 117 19.49 8.86 1.64
C LYS A 117 18.62 7.92 2.44
N LYS A 118 17.45 8.39 2.91
CA LYS A 118 16.51 7.57 3.67
C LYS A 118 15.62 6.81 2.71
N ASP A 119 15.79 5.52 2.63
CA ASP A 119 14.92 4.69 1.81
C ASP A 119 13.63 4.35 2.55
N CYS A 120 12.67 3.78 1.81
CA CYS A 120 11.37 3.41 2.35
C CYS A 120 11.48 2.43 3.50
N TYR A 121 12.44 1.50 3.44
CA TYR A 121 12.59 0.46 4.45
C TYR A 121 13.02 1.03 5.80
N GLN A 122 13.93 2.00 5.78
CA GLN A 122 14.36 2.67 7.02
C GLN A 122 13.21 3.43 7.66
N VAL A 123 12.44 4.15 6.85
CA VAL A 123 11.28 4.91 7.35
C VAL A 123 10.22 3.95 7.89
N PHE A 124 9.93 2.87 7.17
CA PHE A 124 8.94 1.89 7.60
C PHE A 124 9.38 1.19 8.89
N THR A 125 10.64 0.79 8.98
CA THR A 125 11.19 0.17 10.20
C THR A 125 10.99 1.07 11.41
N LYS A 126 11.26 2.37 11.26
CA LYS A 126 11.04 3.34 12.33
C LYS A 126 9.58 3.39 12.77
N LYS A 127 8.66 3.39 11.81
CA LYS A 127 7.22 3.39 12.12
C LYS A 127 6.81 2.14 12.88
N VAL A 128 7.35 0.98 12.51
CA VAL A 128 7.08 -0.28 13.21
C VAL A 128 7.61 -0.23 14.64
N ILE A 129 8.85 0.23 14.82
CA ILE A 129 9.46 0.34 16.16
C ILE A 129 8.68 1.31 17.04
N ASN A 130 8.17 2.40 16.47
CA ASN A 130 7.38 3.40 17.19
C ASN A 130 5.94 2.96 17.47
N GLY A 131 5.57 1.75 17.06
CA GLY A 131 4.24 1.21 17.35
C GLY A 131 3.11 1.81 16.54
N GLU A 132 3.40 2.37 15.37
CA GLU A 132 2.38 3.03 14.54
C GLU A 132 1.44 2.03 13.85
N PHE A 133 1.82 0.74 13.78
CA PHE A 133 1.03 -0.28 13.13
C PHE A 133 0.60 -1.36 14.12
N PRO A 134 -0.56 -2.00 13.90
CA PRO A 134 -1.03 -3.03 14.83
C PRO A 134 -0.10 -4.24 14.85
N ASN A 135 0.19 -4.74 16.07
CA ASN A 135 1.00 -5.95 16.26
C ASN A 135 0.18 -7.21 16.13
N SER A 136 -1.14 -7.10 16.31
CA SER A 136 -2.02 -8.26 16.31
C SER A 136 -3.35 -7.90 15.63
N LEU A 137 -4.05 -8.94 15.24
CA LEU A 137 -5.40 -8.80 14.69
C LEU A 137 -6.37 -8.21 15.73
N GLU A 138 -6.20 -8.58 17.00
CA GLU A 138 -7.01 -8.07 18.09
C GLU A 138 -6.89 -6.56 18.21
N GLU A 139 -5.67 -6.01 18.13
CA GLU A 139 -5.45 -4.57 18.17
C GLU A 139 -6.17 -3.86 17.03
N LEU A 140 -6.16 -4.47 15.84
CA LEU A 140 -6.88 -3.91 14.70
C LEU A 140 -8.39 -3.88 14.96
N LEU A 141 -8.94 -4.95 15.53
CA LEU A 141 -10.36 -5.07 15.76
C LEU A 141 -10.88 -4.16 16.87
N GLU A 142 -10.01 -3.70 17.76
CA GLU A 142 -10.35 -2.74 18.81
C GLU A 142 -10.48 -1.30 18.28
N GLU A 143 -9.93 -1.03 17.11
CA GLU A 143 -10.09 0.26 16.46
C GLU A 143 -11.44 0.30 15.73
#